data_ad81eae3c4e82b156f8078002487882a
#
_entry.id   ad81eae3c4e82b156f8078002487882a
#
_cell.length_a   1.000
_cell.length_b   1.000
_cell.length_c   1.000
_cell.angle_alpha   90.00
_cell.angle_beta   90.00
_cell.angle_gamma   90.00
#
_symmetry.space_group_name_H-M   'P 1'
#
loop_
_entity.id
_entity.type
_entity.pdbx_description
1 polymer ?
#
loop_
_entity_poly.entity_id
_entity_poly.type
_entity_poly.pdbx_seq_one_letter_code
_entity_poly.pdbx_strand_id
1 'polypeptide(L)'
;MTKQNDKKQKEKVSLTRAFTSDLKSRQSVRATFRLTQGCIEAINILSNQMSIKQKSLFDHMAEDIENLKSIAREFKQTKIKKQGRIQKTFVISRKSLSSLDEIADMFNASRDGLIEHSIRRLLPIISKERTKHEKRKEFFIKIKKHFQQGEKMLNDIRKQLGDDDPIINKFAMVISSYETVKDNMESFIDRSKDIERFDVDNMNP
;
A
#
# COMPACT_ATOMS: atom_id res chain seq x y z
N MET A 1 4.25 36.60 -42.08
CA MET A 1 3.71 35.24 -41.74
C MET A 1 4.69 34.27 -41.07
N THR A 2 5.97 34.55 -41.00
CA THR A 2 7.02 33.62 -40.50
C THR A 2 7.11 33.52 -38.97
N LYS A 3 6.85 34.59 -38.22
CA LYS A 3 6.99 34.63 -36.76
C LYS A 3 5.92 33.83 -35.95
N GLN A 4 4.74 33.55 -36.53
CA GLN A 4 3.67 32.79 -35.89
C GLN A 4 3.88 31.28 -36.01
N ASN A 5 4.54 30.82 -37.05
CA ASN A 5 4.89 29.39 -37.25
C ASN A 5 6.02 28.94 -36.31
N ASP A 6 7.02 29.80 -36.07
CA ASP A 6 8.12 29.51 -35.15
C ASP A 6 7.66 29.41 -33.69
N LYS A 7 6.67 30.22 -33.31
CA LYS A 7 6.09 30.17 -31.95
C LYS A 7 5.31 28.88 -31.70
N LYS A 8 4.47 28.46 -32.65
CA LYS A 8 3.72 27.19 -32.59
C LYS A 8 4.64 25.96 -32.60
N GLN A 9 5.73 26.01 -33.34
CA GLN A 9 6.68 24.91 -33.40
C GLN A 9 7.51 24.79 -32.12
N LYS A 10 7.90 25.91 -31.49
CA LYS A 10 8.56 25.93 -30.18
C LYS A 10 7.64 25.45 -29.05
N GLU A 11 6.36 25.83 -29.05
CA GLU A 11 5.37 25.33 -28.09
C GLU A 11 5.13 23.81 -28.25
N LYS A 12 5.01 23.32 -29.47
CA LYS A 12 4.85 21.88 -29.73
C LYS A 12 6.04 21.03 -29.28
N VAL A 13 7.26 21.53 -29.50
CA VAL A 13 8.50 20.89 -29.07
C VAL A 13 8.64 20.93 -27.54
N SER A 14 8.22 22.03 -26.89
CA SER A 14 8.24 22.12 -25.42
C SER A 14 7.23 21.19 -24.76
N LEU A 15 6.00 21.10 -25.30
CA LEU A 15 4.97 20.14 -24.84
C LEU A 15 5.42 18.69 -25.01
N THR A 16 6.06 18.35 -26.13
CA THR A 16 6.57 16.99 -26.38
C THR A 16 7.72 16.64 -25.42
N ARG A 17 8.61 17.59 -25.11
CA ARG A 17 9.67 17.40 -24.13
C ARG A 17 9.14 17.24 -22.71
N ALA A 18 8.16 18.05 -22.31
CA ALA A 18 7.51 17.95 -21.00
C ALA A 18 6.81 16.59 -20.84
N PHE A 19 6.08 16.13 -21.85
CA PHE A 19 5.41 14.84 -21.86
C PHE A 19 6.40 13.67 -21.78
N THR A 20 7.49 13.71 -22.56
CA THR A 20 8.52 12.65 -22.50
C THR A 20 9.29 12.65 -21.19
N SER A 21 9.50 13.82 -20.55
CA SER A 21 10.14 13.90 -19.23
C SER A 21 9.24 13.34 -18.13
N ASP A 22 7.92 13.60 -18.19
CA ASP A 22 6.96 13.03 -17.23
C ASP A 22 6.88 11.51 -17.36
N LEU A 23 6.83 10.96 -18.56
CA LEU A 23 6.86 9.51 -18.78
C LEU A 23 8.15 8.88 -18.24
N LYS A 24 9.30 9.51 -18.46
CA LYS A 24 10.59 9.03 -17.92
C LYS A 24 10.63 9.10 -16.39
N SER A 25 10.02 10.12 -15.79
CA SER A 25 9.97 10.32 -14.34
C SER A 25 9.18 9.22 -13.63
N ARG A 26 8.11 8.70 -14.27
CA ARG A 26 7.25 7.62 -13.77
C ARG A 26 7.86 6.22 -13.97
N GLN A 27 8.98 6.11 -14.69
CA GLN A 27 9.66 4.84 -14.91
C GLN A 27 10.03 4.19 -13.58
N SER A 28 9.77 2.89 -13.45
CA SER A 28 10.16 2.11 -12.29
C SER A 28 11.65 1.82 -12.31
N VAL A 29 12.31 2.06 -11.20
CA VAL A 29 13.72 1.75 -10.97
C VAL A 29 13.87 0.90 -9.71
N ARG A 30 14.94 0.12 -9.63
CA ARG A 30 15.31 -0.61 -8.42
C ARG A 30 16.23 0.26 -7.58
N ALA A 31 15.84 0.49 -6.33
CA ALA A 31 16.65 1.21 -5.35
C ALA A 31 16.85 0.34 -4.11
N THR A 32 18.07 0.32 -3.60
CA THR A 32 18.45 -0.48 -2.44
C THR A 32 18.66 0.44 -1.24
N PHE A 33 18.03 0.10 -0.11
CA PHE A 33 18.09 0.82 1.15
C PHE A 33 18.52 -0.10 2.29
N ARG A 34 19.14 0.48 3.31
CA ARG A 34 19.48 -0.20 4.57
C ARG A 34 18.51 0.25 5.64
N LEU A 35 17.49 -0.55 5.91
CA LEU A 35 16.39 -0.23 6.81
C LEU A 35 16.39 -1.18 8.02
N THR A 36 15.80 -0.74 9.11
CA THR A 36 15.53 -1.63 10.24
C THR A 36 14.48 -2.68 9.85
N GLN A 37 14.51 -3.84 10.52
CA GLN A 37 13.51 -4.89 10.29
C GLN A 37 12.09 -4.36 10.51
N GLY A 38 11.86 -3.61 11.57
CA GLY A 38 10.56 -2.98 11.85
C GLY A 38 10.09 -2.03 10.74
N CYS A 39 11.01 -1.26 10.12
CA CYS A 39 10.66 -0.41 8.99
C CYS A 39 10.21 -1.22 7.77
N ILE A 40 10.91 -2.33 7.47
CA ILE A 40 10.55 -3.24 6.37
C ILE A 40 9.17 -3.87 6.61
N GLU A 41 8.90 -4.31 7.82
CA GLU A 41 7.60 -4.85 8.23
C GLU A 41 6.49 -3.82 8.14
N ALA A 42 6.72 -2.60 8.62
CA ALA A 42 5.77 -1.50 8.51
C ALA A 42 5.43 -1.17 7.05
N ILE A 43 6.40 -1.15 6.13
CA ILE A 43 6.18 -0.96 4.69
C ILE A 43 5.27 -2.06 4.14
N ASN A 44 5.51 -3.33 4.50
CA ASN A 44 4.70 -4.46 4.06
C ASN A 44 3.26 -4.34 4.59
N ILE A 45 3.10 -4.06 5.87
CA ILE A 45 1.79 -3.92 6.53
C ILE A 45 1.00 -2.77 5.91
N LEU A 46 1.59 -1.57 5.77
CA LEU A 46 0.93 -0.42 5.17
C LEU A 46 0.46 -0.73 3.74
N SER A 47 1.32 -1.33 2.93
CA SER A 47 0.99 -1.68 1.55
C SER A 47 -0.16 -2.69 1.49
N ASN A 48 -0.13 -3.73 2.33
CA ASN A 48 -1.16 -4.76 2.38
C ASN A 48 -2.50 -4.20 2.88
N GLN A 49 -2.49 -3.44 3.99
CA GLN A 49 -3.70 -2.89 4.58
C GLN A 49 -4.39 -1.84 3.70
N MET A 50 -3.62 -1.05 2.99
CA MET A 50 -4.14 -0.05 2.05
C MET A 50 -4.43 -0.64 0.66
N SER A 51 -4.15 -1.93 0.44
CA SER A 51 -4.28 -2.60 -0.86
C SER A 51 -3.55 -1.88 -2.00
N ILE A 52 -2.40 -1.28 -1.69
CA ILE A 52 -1.54 -0.58 -2.66
C ILE A 52 -0.21 -1.32 -2.85
N LYS A 53 0.44 -1.08 -3.98
CA LYS A 53 1.81 -1.57 -4.21
C LYS A 53 2.80 -0.77 -3.36
N GLN A 54 3.88 -1.41 -2.89
CA GLN A 54 4.96 -0.72 -2.18
C GLN A 54 5.50 0.48 -2.98
N LYS A 55 5.59 0.35 -4.33
CA LYS A 55 5.94 1.46 -5.21
C LYS A 55 5.05 2.68 -4.98
N SER A 56 3.73 2.49 -4.92
CA SER A 56 2.78 3.58 -4.69
C SER A 56 2.95 4.22 -3.32
N LEU A 57 3.29 3.43 -2.28
CA LEU A 57 3.60 3.96 -0.96
C LEU A 57 4.84 4.87 -1.00
N PHE A 58 5.92 4.43 -1.68
CA PHE A 58 7.12 5.26 -1.86
C PHE A 58 6.83 6.51 -2.67
N ASP A 59 6.03 6.40 -3.74
CA ASP A 59 5.66 7.54 -4.58
C ASP A 59 4.89 8.58 -3.77
N HIS A 60 3.92 8.17 -2.95
CA HIS A 60 3.21 9.07 -2.04
C HIS A 60 4.11 9.75 -1.02
N MET A 61 5.04 9.02 -0.41
CA MET A 61 5.98 9.61 0.54
C MET A 61 6.91 10.64 -0.12
N ALA A 62 7.32 10.41 -1.37
CA ALA A 62 8.26 11.26 -2.09
C ALA A 62 7.57 12.43 -2.82
N GLU A 63 6.28 12.38 -3.07
CA GLU A 63 5.50 13.47 -3.68
C GLU A 63 5.33 14.65 -2.72
N ASP A 64 5.24 14.39 -1.43
CA ASP A 64 5.14 15.43 -0.40
C ASP A 64 6.53 15.96 0.00
N ILE A 65 7.10 16.79 -0.88
CA ILE A 65 8.44 17.36 -0.74
C ILE A 65 8.56 18.20 0.54
N GLU A 66 7.53 18.95 0.91
CA GLU A 66 7.58 19.78 2.12
C GLU A 66 7.60 18.93 3.40
N ASN A 67 6.86 17.82 3.41
CA ASN A 67 6.93 16.83 4.48
C ASN A 67 8.30 16.18 4.57
N LEU A 68 8.89 15.78 3.43
CA LEU A 68 10.26 15.23 3.39
C LEU A 68 11.30 16.25 3.90
N LYS A 69 11.19 17.52 3.55
CA LYS A 69 12.05 18.59 4.08
C LYS A 69 11.89 18.77 5.58
N SER A 70 10.64 18.72 6.08
CA SER A 70 10.36 18.76 7.53
C SER A 70 11.04 17.58 8.23
N ILE A 71 10.88 16.38 7.71
CA ILE A 71 11.54 15.17 8.22
C ILE A 71 13.07 15.34 8.21
N ALA A 72 13.64 15.83 7.12
CA ALA A 72 15.09 16.02 7.00
C ALA A 72 15.65 17.02 8.02
N ARG A 73 14.88 18.07 8.36
CA ARG A 73 15.25 19.05 9.41
C ARG A 73 15.26 18.41 10.80
N GLU A 74 14.23 17.63 11.12
CA GLU A 74 14.13 16.92 12.41
C GLU A 74 15.21 15.84 12.54
N PHE A 75 15.54 15.18 11.44
CA PHE A 75 16.52 14.10 11.38
C PHE A 75 17.94 14.53 11.73
N LYS A 76 18.35 15.77 11.43
CA LYS A 76 19.66 16.30 11.83
C LYS A 76 19.93 16.23 13.33
N GLN A 77 18.87 16.14 14.14
CA GLN A 77 18.96 16.12 15.62
C GLN A 77 19.00 14.70 16.20
N THR A 78 18.74 13.68 15.40
CA THR A 78 18.63 12.29 15.87
C THR A 78 19.80 11.45 15.42
N LYS A 79 20.63 10.97 16.35
CA LYS A 79 21.70 9.99 16.02
C LYS A 79 21.07 8.64 15.73
N ILE A 80 21.12 8.20 14.45
CA ILE A 80 20.63 6.88 14.06
C ILE A 80 21.61 5.81 14.53
N LYS A 81 21.10 4.84 15.29
CA LYS A 81 21.85 3.61 15.57
C LYS A 81 22.11 2.86 14.28
N LYS A 82 23.38 2.58 13.99
CA LYS A 82 23.78 1.84 12.77
C LYS A 82 23.56 0.33 12.86
N GLN A 83 23.29 -0.22 14.05
CA GLN A 83 23.14 -1.66 14.28
C GLN A 83 21.75 -2.18 13.84
N GLY A 84 21.74 -3.39 13.27
CA GLY A 84 20.49 -4.11 12.96
C GLY A 84 19.80 -3.71 11.65
N ARG A 85 20.50 -3.04 10.71
CA ARG A 85 19.92 -2.66 9.41
C ARG A 85 20.12 -3.74 8.37
N ILE A 86 19.06 -4.04 7.63
CA ILE A 86 19.01 -5.04 6.57
C ILE A 86 18.97 -4.32 5.22
N GLN A 87 19.76 -4.81 4.29
CA GLN A 87 19.75 -4.32 2.92
C GLN A 87 18.57 -4.93 2.17
N LYS A 88 17.67 -4.07 1.65
CA LYS A 88 16.51 -4.50 0.86
C LYS A 88 16.33 -3.62 -0.36
N THR A 89 16.01 -4.26 -1.48
CA THR A 89 15.75 -3.59 -2.76
C THR A 89 14.25 -3.43 -2.96
N PHE A 90 13.82 -2.21 -3.30
CA PHE A 90 12.45 -1.85 -3.63
C PHE A 90 12.37 -1.36 -5.06
N VAL A 91 11.18 -1.52 -5.65
CA VAL A 91 10.84 -0.89 -6.93
C VAL A 91 10.14 0.41 -6.62
N ILE A 92 10.69 1.53 -7.06
CA ILE A 92 10.15 2.88 -6.85
C ILE A 92 10.13 3.65 -8.17
N SER A 93 9.47 4.81 -8.25
CA SER A 93 9.58 5.65 -9.44
C SER A 93 10.94 6.36 -9.47
N ARG A 94 11.40 6.68 -10.68
CA ARG A 94 12.60 7.49 -10.85
C ARG A 94 12.44 8.86 -10.20
N LYS A 95 11.25 9.45 -10.28
CA LYS A 95 10.90 10.72 -9.63
C LYS A 95 11.09 10.63 -8.12
N SER A 96 10.52 9.59 -7.49
CA SER A 96 10.65 9.37 -6.04
C SER A 96 12.10 9.21 -5.60
N LEU A 97 12.88 8.45 -6.37
CA LEU A 97 14.32 8.31 -6.09
C LEU A 97 15.03 9.64 -6.18
N SER A 98 14.80 10.41 -7.27
CA SER A 98 15.44 11.73 -7.45
C SER A 98 15.06 12.72 -6.35
N SER A 99 13.77 12.75 -5.93
CA SER A 99 13.33 13.61 -4.81
C SER A 99 14.00 13.24 -3.49
N LEU A 100 14.16 11.93 -3.22
CA LEU A 100 14.87 11.46 -2.02
C LEU A 100 16.37 11.84 -2.08
N ASP A 101 17.02 11.69 -3.23
CA ASP A 101 18.42 12.07 -3.42
C ASP A 101 18.63 13.58 -3.21
N GLU A 102 17.78 14.39 -3.86
CA GLU A 102 17.86 15.86 -3.78
C GLU A 102 17.71 16.37 -2.34
N ILE A 103 16.74 15.82 -1.58
CA ILE A 103 16.52 16.22 -0.20
C ILE A 103 17.62 15.69 0.72
N ALA A 104 18.10 14.47 0.49
CA ALA A 104 19.22 13.91 1.23
C ALA A 104 20.47 14.78 1.09
N ASP A 105 20.79 15.21 -0.13
CA ASP A 105 21.93 16.08 -0.41
C ASP A 105 21.74 17.49 0.19
N MET A 106 20.55 18.10 0.01
CA MET A 106 20.22 19.44 0.51
C MET A 106 20.37 19.54 2.04
N PHE A 107 19.98 18.50 2.76
CA PHE A 107 19.99 18.50 4.23
C PHE A 107 21.14 17.69 4.84
N ASN A 108 22.04 17.16 4.03
CA ASN A 108 23.10 16.23 4.45
C ASN A 108 22.54 15.09 5.31
N ALA A 109 21.43 14.51 4.86
CA ALA A 109 20.69 13.42 5.49
C ALA A 109 20.88 12.11 4.72
N SER A 110 20.69 10.97 5.38
CA SER A 110 20.73 9.69 4.68
C SER A 110 19.38 9.38 4.07
N ARG A 111 19.32 8.89 2.82
CA ARG A 111 18.09 8.40 2.17
C ARG A 111 17.37 7.35 3.01
N ASP A 112 18.14 6.44 3.58
CA ASP A 112 17.62 5.38 4.45
C ASP A 112 16.91 5.97 5.67
N GLY A 113 17.51 6.99 6.27
CA GLY A 113 16.94 7.70 7.39
C GLY A 113 15.67 8.47 7.04
N LEU A 114 15.62 9.12 5.88
CA LEU A 114 14.41 9.81 5.40
C LEU A 114 13.25 8.83 5.27
N ILE A 115 13.48 7.65 4.69
CA ILE A 115 12.46 6.61 4.57
C ILE A 115 12.02 6.12 5.95
N GLU A 116 12.94 5.78 6.85
CA GLU A 116 12.59 5.32 8.19
C GLU A 116 11.74 6.33 8.96
N HIS A 117 12.10 7.61 8.90
CA HIS A 117 11.31 8.66 9.54
C HIS A 117 9.94 8.86 8.88
N SER A 118 9.87 8.80 7.54
CA SER A 118 8.59 8.87 6.83
C SER A 118 7.66 7.73 7.24
N ILE A 119 8.17 6.49 7.31
CA ILE A 119 7.40 5.33 7.75
C ILE A 119 6.99 5.45 9.21
N ARG A 120 7.86 5.96 10.09
CA ARG A 120 7.54 6.17 11.51
C ARG A 120 6.34 7.10 11.71
N ARG A 121 6.21 8.14 10.90
CA ARG A 121 5.03 9.03 10.93
C ARG A 121 3.73 8.32 10.52
N LEU A 122 3.81 7.19 9.82
CA LEU A 122 2.66 6.39 9.43
C LEU A 122 2.27 5.31 10.47
N LEU A 123 3.02 5.12 11.54
CA LEU A 123 2.71 4.14 12.60
C LEU A 123 1.30 4.31 13.22
N PRO A 124 0.78 5.54 13.43
CA PRO A 124 -0.61 5.70 13.90
C PRO A 124 -1.64 5.09 12.95
N ILE A 125 -1.34 5.01 11.64
CA ILE A 125 -2.21 4.34 10.66
C ILE A 125 -2.20 2.83 10.90
N ILE A 126 -1.03 2.25 11.16
CA ILE A 126 -0.92 0.80 11.49
C ILE A 126 -1.75 0.47 12.74
N SER A 127 -1.69 1.29 13.78
CA SER A 127 -2.48 1.09 15.00
C SER A 127 -3.99 1.12 14.74
N LYS A 128 -4.45 2.07 13.92
CA LYS A 128 -5.86 2.14 13.49
C LYS A 128 -6.27 0.93 12.66
N GLU A 129 -5.42 0.50 11.74
CA GLU A 129 -5.71 -0.67 10.88
C GLU A 129 -5.67 -1.97 11.67
N ARG A 130 -4.84 -2.08 12.71
CA ARG A 130 -4.87 -3.22 13.65
C ARG A 130 -6.25 -3.36 14.33
N THR A 131 -6.79 -2.26 14.83
CA THR A 131 -8.15 -2.26 15.41
C THR A 131 -9.22 -2.66 14.39
N LYS A 132 -9.10 -2.20 13.14
CA LYS A 132 -10.02 -2.62 12.07
C LYS A 132 -9.84 -4.09 11.70
N HIS A 133 -8.60 -4.59 11.70
CA HIS A 133 -8.30 -6.00 11.43
C HIS A 133 -9.00 -6.91 12.43
N GLU A 134 -8.93 -6.62 13.73
CA GLU A 134 -9.66 -7.38 14.76
C GLU A 134 -11.17 -7.37 14.53
N LYS A 135 -11.74 -6.21 14.21
CA LYS A 135 -13.18 -6.13 13.87
C LYS A 135 -13.52 -6.93 12.61
N ARG A 136 -12.66 -6.94 11.59
CA ARG A 136 -12.86 -7.75 10.38
C ARG A 136 -12.90 -9.25 10.73
N LYS A 137 -12.05 -9.73 11.63
CA LYS A 137 -12.04 -11.10 12.13
C LYS A 137 -13.38 -11.44 12.84
N GLU A 138 -13.85 -10.56 13.71
CA GLU A 138 -15.14 -10.74 14.39
C GLU A 138 -16.30 -10.83 13.39
N PHE A 139 -16.34 -9.93 12.39
CA PHE A 139 -17.36 -9.97 11.34
C PHE A 139 -17.24 -11.20 10.47
N PHE A 140 -16.03 -11.65 10.15
CA PHE A 140 -15.80 -12.85 9.36
C PHE A 140 -16.40 -14.10 10.02
N ILE A 141 -16.26 -14.24 11.34
CA ILE A 141 -16.89 -15.34 12.10
C ILE A 141 -18.42 -15.31 11.93
N LYS A 142 -19.05 -14.13 12.01
CA LYS A 142 -20.49 -13.97 11.82
C LYS A 142 -20.90 -14.30 10.39
N ILE A 143 -20.17 -13.83 9.41
CA ILE A 143 -20.38 -14.11 7.99
C ILE A 143 -20.28 -15.61 7.71
N LYS A 144 -19.25 -16.28 8.23
CA LYS A 144 -19.08 -17.74 8.08
C LYS A 144 -20.27 -18.51 8.64
N LYS A 145 -20.75 -18.13 9.84
CA LYS A 145 -21.94 -18.74 10.45
C LYS A 145 -23.19 -18.53 9.60
N HIS A 146 -23.38 -17.32 9.07
CA HIS A 146 -24.54 -17.01 8.23
C HIS A 146 -24.50 -17.75 6.90
N PHE A 147 -23.33 -17.88 6.28
CA PHE A 147 -23.13 -18.70 5.08
C PHE A 147 -23.56 -20.16 5.33
N GLN A 148 -23.10 -20.78 6.43
CA GLN A 148 -23.47 -22.15 6.79
C GLN A 148 -25.00 -22.32 7.01
N GLN A 149 -25.66 -21.28 7.53
CA GLN A 149 -27.12 -21.29 7.65
C GLN A 149 -27.80 -21.25 6.27
N GLY A 150 -27.27 -20.45 5.35
CA GLY A 150 -27.75 -20.39 3.97
C GLY A 150 -27.59 -21.72 3.21
N GLU A 151 -26.45 -22.39 3.38
CA GLU A 151 -26.24 -23.73 2.79
C GLU A 151 -27.23 -24.77 3.32
N LYS A 152 -27.50 -24.76 4.63
CA LYS A 152 -28.52 -25.64 5.23
C LYS A 152 -29.89 -25.36 4.64
N MET A 153 -30.27 -24.09 4.54
CA MET A 153 -31.53 -23.68 3.93
C MET A 153 -31.68 -24.15 2.48
N LEU A 154 -30.62 -24.02 1.68
CA LEU A 154 -30.59 -24.52 0.30
C LEU A 154 -30.83 -26.03 0.24
N ASN A 155 -30.20 -26.79 1.14
CA ASN A 155 -30.37 -28.23 1.22
C ASN A 155 -31.80 -28.61 1.66
N ASP A 156 -32.39 -27.85 2.59
CA ASP A 156 -33.76 -28.09 3.03
C ASP A 156 -34.79 -27.77 1.93
N ILE A 157 -34.57 -26.72 1.14
CA ILE A 157 -35.39 -26.39 -0.04
C ILE A 157 -35.32 -27.54 -1.06
N ARG A 158 -34.16 -28.06 -1.34
CA ARG A 158 -33.96 -29.22 -2.27
C ARG A 158 -34.74 -30.44 -1.81
N LYS A 159 -34.70 -30.75 -0.52
CA LYS A 159 -35.42 -31.89 0.04
C LYS A 159 -36.94 -31.76 -0.04
N GLN A 160 -37.47 -30.53 0.10
CA GLN A 160 -38.89 -30.29 0.15
C GLN A 160 -39.52 -30.04 -1.23
N LEU A 161 -38.84 -29.37 -2.12
CA LEU A 161 -39.37 -28.95 -3.42
C LEU A 161 -38.84 -29.81 -4.60
N GLY A 162 -37.80 -30.63 -4.36
CA GLY A 162 -37.11 -31.37 -5.42
C GLY A 162 -36.05 -30.52 -6.17
N ASP A 163 -35.14 -31.18 -6.88
CA ASP A 163 -34.00 -30.53 -7.53
C ASP A 163 -34.38 -29.67 -8.75
N ASP A 164 -35.54 -29.89 -9.32
CA ASP A 164 -36.05 -29.20 -10.53
C ASP A 164 -36.78 -27.89 -10.24
N ASP A 165 -36.98 -27.53 -8.98
CA ASP A 165 -37.69 -26.30 -8.62
C ASP A 165 -36.88 -25.04 -9.02
N PRO A 166 -37.51 -24.06 -9.71
CA PRO A 166 -36.84 -22.87 -10.19
C PRO A 166 -36.21 -21.99 -9.06
N ILE A 167 -36.71 -22.12 -7.83
CA ILE A 167 -36.22 -21.33 -6.69
C ILE A 167 -34.80 -21.77 -6.29
N ILE A 168 -34.48 -23.05 -6.50
CA ILE A 168 -33.16 -23.63 -6.14
C ILE A 168 -32.04 -22.92 -6.89
N ASN A 169 -32.19 -22.78 -8.21
CA ASN A 169 -31.17 -22.10 -9.02
C ASN A 169 -30.96 -20.65 -8.59
N LYS A 170 -32.03 -19.93 -8.29
CA LYS A 170 -31.98 -18.54 -7.81
C LYS A 170 -31.27 -18.43 -6.46
N PHE A 171 -31.62 -19.31 -5.53
CA PHE A 171 -31.02 -19.28 -4.21
C PHE A 171 -29.58 -19.78 -4.22
N ALA A 172 -29.25 -20.79 -5.04
CA ALA A 172 -27.86 -21.25 -5.25
C ALA A 172 -26.95 -20.15 -5.78
N MET A 173 -27.43 -19.27 -6.68
CA MET A 173 -26.67 -18.10 -7.12
C MET A 173 -26.34 -17.14 -5.97
N VAL A 174 -27.29 -16.93 -5.04
CA VAL A 174 -27.05 -16.10 -3.85
C VAL A 174 -25.98 -16.72 -2.96
N ILE A 175 -26.07 -18.03 -2.72
CA ILE A 175 -25.09 -18.77 -1.90
C ILE A 175 -23.71 -18.74 -2.53
N SER A 176 -23.60 -18.94 -3.84
CA SER A 176 -22.33 -18.86 -4.57
C SER A 176 -21.69 -17.46 -4.51
N SER A 177 -22.53 -16.42 -4.65
CA SER A 177 -22.06 -15.03 -4.48
C SER A 177 -21.56 -14.77 -3.06
N TYR A 178 -22.25 -15.30 -2.08
CA TYR A 178 -21.87 -15.19 -0.67
C TYR A 178 -20.55 -15.92 -0.38
N GLU A 179 -20.35 -17.11 -0.96
CA GLU A 179 -19.10 -17.87 -0.87
C GLU A 179 -17.92 -17.07 -1.41
N THR A 180 -18.09 -16.46 -2.58
CA THR A 180 -17.06 -15.60 -3.18
C THR A 180 -16.67 -14.45 -2.24
N VAL A 181 -17.64 -13.79 -1.60
CA VAL A 181 -17.38 -12.70 -0.64
C VAL A 181 -16.65 -13.23 0.60
N LYS A 182 -17.08 -14.38 1.12
CA LYS A 182 -16.45 -15.06 2.27
C LYS A 182 -14.98 -15.37 1.98
N ASP A 183 -14.69 -15.97 0.83
CA ASP A 183 -13.33 -16.37 0.45
C ASP A 183 -12.41 -15.16 0.20
N ASN A 184 -12.95 -14.11 -0.41
CA ASN A 184 -12.21 -12.85 -0.58
C ASN A 184 -11.87 -12.21 0.77
N MET A 185 -12.78 -12.25 1.73
CA MET A 185 -12.59 -11.72 3.07
C MET A 185 -11.56 -12.54 3.85
N GLU A 186 -11.63 -13.87 3.77
CA GLU A 186 -10.65 -14.78 4.38
C GLU A 186 -9.26 -14.52 3.84
N SER A 187 -9.11 -14.45 2.51
CA SER A 187 -7.85 -14.15 1.85
C SER A 187 -7.28 -12.77 2.24
N PHE A 188 -8.15 -11.78 2.45
CA PHE A 188 -7.72 -10.46 2.92
C PHE A 188 -7.21 -10.52 4.37
N ILE A 189 -7.94 -11.18 5.27
CA ILE A 189 -7.56 -11.35 6.68
C ILE A 189 -6.21 -12.10 6.76
N ASP A 190 -6.05 -13.18 6.00
CA ASP A 190 -4.82 -13.98 6.00
C ASP A 190 -3.59 -13.20 5.53
N ARG A 191 -3.72 -12.43 4.48
CA ARG A 191 -2.63 -11.55 4.00
C ARG A 191 -2.29 -10.42 4.97
N SER A 192 -3.20 -10.11 5.87
CA SER A 192 -3.07 -9.04 6.86
C SER A 192 -2.56 -9.51 8.22
N LYS A 193 -2.25 -10.79 8.40
CA LYS A 193 -1.82 -11.37 9.68
C LYS A 193 -0.56 -10.74 10.27
N ASP A 194 0.33 -10.21 9.43
CA ASP A 194 1.57 -9.58 9.89
C ASP A 194 1.31 -8.39 10.83
N ILE A 195 0.15 -7.73 10.70
CA ILE A 195 -0.21 -6.62 11.59
C ILE A 195 -0.44 -7.04 13.04
N GLU A 196 -0.79 -8.31 13.28
CA GLU A 196 -1.04 -8.85 14.62
C GLU A 196 0.26 -8.98 15.43
N ARG A 197 1.35 -9.30 14.73
CA ARG A 197 2.67 -9.56 15.30
C ARG A 197 3.57 -8.32 15.32
N PHE A 198 3.16 -7.29 14.59
CA PHE A 198 3.96 -6.08 14.46
C PHE A 198 4.06 -5.34 15.80
N ASP A 199 5.27 -5.13 16.24
CA ASP A 199 5.56 -4.35 17.44
C ASP A 199 6.01 -2.94 17.03
N VAL A 200 5.20 -1.95 17.41
CA VAL A 200 5.47 -0.53 17.14
C VAL A 200 6.73 -0.06 17.86
N ASP A 201 7.04 -0.65 19.02
CA ASP A 201 8.20 -0.28 19.84
C ASP A 201 9.52 -0.69 19.17
N ASN A 202 9.52 -1.71 18.32
CA ASN A 202 10.68 -2.10 17.49
C ASN A 202 11.07 -1.06 16.44
N MET A 203 10.25 -0.06 16.21
CA MET A 203 10.54 1.10 15.34
C MET A 203 11.15 2.28 16.10
N ASN A 204 11.11 2.26 17.43
CA ASN A 204 11.73 3.31 18.24
C ASN A 204 13.25 3.09 18.35
N PRO A 205 14.06 4.15 18.25
CA PRO A 205 15.52 4.08 18.28
C PRO A 205 16.06 3.68 19.64
#